data_a5b2e16129bc4a8add9e6d3828974343
#
_entry.id   a5b2e16129bc4a8add9e6d3828974343
#
_cell.length_a   1.000
_cell.length_b   1.000
_cell.length_c   1.000
_cell.angle_alpha   90.00
_cell.angle_beta   90.00
_cell.angle_gamma   90.00
#
_symmetry.space_group_name_H-M   'P 1'
#
loop_
_entity.id
_entity.type
_entity.pdbx_description
1 polymer ?
#
loop_
_entity_poly.entity_id
_entity_poly.type
_entity_poly.pdbx_seq_one_letter_code
_entity_poly.pdbx_strand_id
1 'polypeptide(L)'
;QNTQIFLEHGRIESTVSPQRGPAARYQIRTPSASLGVRGTAFRAGAQADSAQAEVTEGKVGMRNDAAAGATALPAGFGVVAKAGAQIPAPRALLPAPSLDELPPVFERVALDLPFPPVDKAVAYRAQVARDEQFNDVIATAVFTTPRARFTNLPDGSYLLRVRAIDAEGLE
;
A
#
# COMPACT_ATOMS: atom_id res chain seq x y z
N GLN A 1 10.70 -19.07 12.76
CA GLN A 1 11.48 -17.89 12.43
C GLN A 1 10.70 -16.66 12.90
N ASN A 2 11.33 -15.78 13.70
CA ASN A 2 10.75 -14.53 14.13
C ASN A 2 11.39 -13.41 13.33
N THR A 3 10.59 -12.63 12.61
CA THR A 3 11.04 -11.45 11.89
C THR A 3 10.38 -10.24 12.52
N GLN A 4 11.18 -9.24 12.88
CA GLN A 4 10.71 -7.97 13.40
C GLN A 4 11.32 -6.83 12.59
N ILE A 5 10.48 -5.96 12.08
CA ILE A 5 10.87 -4.76 11.32
C ILE A 5 10.44 -3.54 12.11
N PHE A 6 11.33 -2.56 12.24
CA PHE A 6 11.01 -1.23 12.74
C PHE A 6 10.86 -0.28 11.56
N LEU A 7 9.66 0.28 11.41
CA LEU A 7 9.33 1.29 10.42
C LEU A 7 9.11 2.62 11.14
N GLU A 8 10.12 3.46 11.17
CA GLU A 8 10.07 4.76 11.84
C GLU A 8 9.27 5.77 11.04
N HIS A 9 9.46 5.80 9.72
CA HIS A 9 8.72 6.63 8.78
C HIS A 9 8.73 6.02 7.38
N GLY A 10 7.80 6.45 6.53
CA GLY A 10 7.67 5.99 5.15
C GLY A 10 6.69 4.83 5.00
N ARG A 11 6.84 4.09 3.92
CA ARG A 11 5.93 2.98 3.54
C ARG A 11 6.73 1.76 3.11
N ILE A 12 6.18 0.60 3.42
CA ILE A 12 6.64 -0.69 2.92
C ILE A 12 5.47 -1.46 2.31
N GLU A 13 5.76 -2.24 1.30
CA GLU A 13 4.89 -3.26 0.74
C GLU A 13 5.60 -4.60 0.93
N SER A 14 4.88 -5.62 1.38
CA SER A 14 5.48 -6.90 1.72
C SER A 14 4.51 -8.05 1.47
N THR A 15 5.04 -9.12 0.91
CA THR A 15 4.34 -10.40 0.78
C THR A 15 5.02 -11.41 1.67
N VAL A 16 4.30 -11.90 2.67
CA VAL A 16 4.77 -12.89 3.63
C VAL A 16 4.13 -14.23 3.34
N SER A 17 4.94 -15.22 3.00
CA SER A 17 4.44 -16.59 2.80
C SER A 17 3.78 -17.13 4.06
N PRO A 18 2.68 -17.94 3.93
CA PRO A 18 2.01 -18.56 5.07
C PRO A 18 3.00 -19.37 5.93
N GLN A 19 3.17 -18.94 7.16
CA GLN A 19 4.08 -19.61 8.10
C GLN A 19 3.34 -20.70 8.87
N ARG A 20 3.87 -21.92 8.83
CA ARG A 20 3.34 -23.06 9.57
C ARG A 20 3.97 -23.09 10.98
N GLY A 21 3.12 -23.14 12.01
CA GLY A 21 3.51 -23.29 13.40
C GLY A 21 3.20 -22.08 14.30
N PRO A 22 2.99 -22.32 15.61
CA PRO A 22 2.56 -21.29 16.57
C PRO A 22 3.68 -20.27 16.90
N ALA A 23 4.94 -20.58 16.61
CA ALA A 23 6.09 -19.76 16.95
C ALA A 23 6.56 -18.81 15.83
N ALA A 24 6.02 -18.92 14.63
CA ALA A 24 6.42 -18.06 13.53
C ALA A 24 5.67 -16.72 13.62
N ARG A 25 6.40 -15.64 13.87
CA ARG A 25 5.86 -14.29 14.00
C ARG A 25 6.58 -13.35 13.03
N TYR A 26 5.81 -12.70 12.16
CA TYR A 26 6.28 -11.56 11.41
C TYR A 26 5.59 -10.32 11.98
N GLN A 27 6.37 -9.37 12.47
CA GLN A 27 5.87 -8.19 13.14
C GLN A 27 6.51 -6.92 12.57
N ILE A 28 5.66 -5.92 12.33
CA ILE A 28 6.13 -4.57 12.04
C ILE A 28 5.79 -3.70 13.23
N ARG A 29 6.77 -2.93 13.70
CA ARG A 29 6.59 -1.91 14.72
C ARG A 29 6.78 -0.54 14.11
N THR A 30 5.88 0.36 14.45
CA THR A 30 5.94 1.79 14.14
C THR A 30 5.89 2.57 15.46
N PRO A 31 6.15 3.87 15.47
CA PRO A 31 5.98 4.69 16.67
C PRO A 31 4.57 4.67 17.26
N SER A 32 3.55 4.46 16.43
CA SER A 32 2.13 4.59 16.82
C SER A 32 1.39 3.26 16.93
N ALA A 33 1.91 2.18 16.39
CA ALA A 33 1.24 0.88 16.38
C ALA A 33 2.19 -0.29 16.09
N SER A 34 1.70 -1.51 16.30
CA SER A 34 2.36 -2.74 15.89
C SER A 34 1.41 -3.61 15.06
N LEU A 35 1.96 -4.21 14.00
CA LEU A 35 1.26 -5.11 13.08
C LEU A 35 1.77 -6.53 13.26
N GLY A 36 0.86 -7.47 13.47
CA GLY A 36 1.14 -8.89 13.47
C GLY A 36 0.65 -9.53 12.17
N VAL A 37 1.54 -10.17 11.45
CA VAL A 37 1.30 -10.68 10.10
C VAL A 37 1.45 -12.20 10.07
N ARG A 38 0.56 -12.86 9.34
CA ARG A 38 0.57 -14.33 9.19
C ARG A 38 0.18 -14.73 7.77
N GLY A 39 1.17 -14.78 6.85
CA GLY A 39 0.91 -15.19 5.48
C GLY A 39 -0.03 -14.25 4.74
N THR A 40 0.43 -13.05 4.46
CA THR A 40 -0.36 -11.94 3.90
C THR A 40 0.45 -11.12 2.91
N ALA A 41 -0.23 -10.58 1.90
CA ALA A 41 0.25 -9.43 1.16
C ALA A 41 -0.38 -8.16 1.76
N PHE A 42 0.45 -7.20 2.14
CA PHE A 42 0.00 -6.01 2.85
C PHE A 42 0.93 -4.82 2.60
N ARG A 43 0.42 -3.64 2.90
CA ARG A 43 1.19 -2.40 2.93
C ARG A 43 1.13 -1.82 4.35
N ALA A 44 2.23 -1.28 4.81
CA ALA A 44 2.30 -0.56 6.06
C ALA A 44 2.97 0.80 5.86
N GLY A 45 2.45 1.81 6.55
CA GLY A 45 3.01 3.15 6.55
C GLY A 45 3.18 3.65 7.98
N ALA A 46 4.20 4.49 8.18
CA ALA A 46 4.44 5.16 9.45
C ALA A 46 4.69 6.65 9.21
N GLN A 47 4.08 7.46 10.05
CA GLN A 47 4.31 8.90 10.20
C GLN A 47 4.60 9.18 11.68
N ALA A 48 4.94 10.41 12.02
CA ALA A 48 5.32 10.78 13.39
C ALA A 48 4.26 10.40 14.44
N ASP A 49 2.97 10.55 14.12
CA ASP A 49 1.83 10.40 15.04
C ASP A 49 0.80 9.35 14.58
N SER A 50 1.06 8.68 13.46
CA SER A 50 0.12 7.70 12.90
C SER A 50 0.82 6.54 12.22
N ALA A 51 0.10 5.43 12.17
CA ALA A 51 0.48 4.25 11.41
C ALA A 51 -0.70 3.78 10.57
N GLN A 52 -0.45 3.34 9.34
CA GLN A 52 -1.46 2.77 8.48
C GLN A 52 -1.13 1.34 8.12
N ALA A 53 -2.17 0.54 7.94
CA ALA A 53 -2.08 -0.83 7.46
C ALA A 53 -3.17 -1.06 6.42
N GLU A 54 -2.80 -1.70 5.33
CA GLU A 54 -3.68 -2.09 4.23
C GLU A 54 -3.39 -3.54 3.87
N VAL A 55 -4.42 -4.34 3.72
CA VAL A 55 -4.28 -5.77 3.44
C VAL A 55 -4.83 -6.07 2.06
N THR A 56 -3.99 -6.60 1.19
CA THR A 56 -4.40 -7.04 -0.15
C THR A 56 -4.72 -8.52 -0.20
N GLU A 57 -4.04 -9.33 0.62
CA GLU A 57 -4.32 -10.76 0.75
C GLU A 57 -4.16 -11.21 2.20
N GLY A 58 -5.01 -12.13 2.65
CA GLY A 58 -4.94 -12.73 3.98
C GLY A 58 -5.48 -11.83 5.09
N LYS A 59 -4.76 -11.70 6.21
CA LYS A 59 -5.24 -10.99 7.41
C LYS A 59 -4.08 -10.45 8.23
N VAL A 60 -4.19 -9.20 8.69
CA VAL A 60 -3.26 -8.56 9.62
C VAL A 60 -3.96 -8.19 10.92
N GLY A 61 -3.28 -8.34 12.04
CA GLY A 61 -3.72 -7.80 13.33
C GLY A 61 -2.95 -6.53 13.67
N MET A 62 -3.65 -5.42 13.94
CA MET A 62 -3.05 -4.16 14.35
C MET A 62 -3.37 -3.84 15.80
N ARG A 63 -2.37 -3.35 16.54
CA ARG A 63 -2.47 -2.98 17.96
C ARG A 63 -1.74 -1.66 18.20
N ASN A 64 -2.22 -0.91 19.17
CA ASN A 64 -1.49 0.20 19.78
C ASN A 64 -1.75 0.21 21.31
N ASP A 65 -1.13 1.12 22.03
CA ASP A 65 -1.23 1.18 23.49
C ASP A 65 -2.63 1.55 24.00
N ALA A 66 -3.44 2.23 23.18
CA ALA A 66 -4.82 2.59 23.51
C ALA A 66 -5.84 1.47 23.21
N ALA A 67 -5.43 0.41 22.50
CA ALA A 67 -6.32 -0.68 22.11
C ALA A 67 -6.33 -1.81 23.17
N ALA A 68 -7.50 -2.21 23.62
CA ALA A 68 -7.67 -3.35 24.53
C ALA A 68 -7.27 -4.70 23.88
N GLY A 69 -7.18 -4.75 22.57
CA GLY A 69 -6.84 -5.95 21.79
C GLY A 69 -6.33 -5.62 20.39
N ALA A 70 -6.14 -6.63 19.56
CA ALA A 70 -5.79 -6.44 18.17
C ALA A 70 -7.03 -6.20 17.31
N THR A 71 -7.01 -5.14 16.50
CA THR A 71 -7.97 -4.93 15.42
C THR A 71 -7.59 -5.81 14.24
N ALA A 72 -8.49 -6.67 13.81
CA ALA A 72 -8.27 -7.57 12.67
C ALA A 72 -8.61 -6.86 11.36
N LEU A 73 -7.67 -6.85 10.42
CA LEU A 73 -7.83 -6.30 9.08
C LEU A 73 -7.90 -7.46 8.07
N PRO A 74 -9.03 -7.69 7.44
CA PRO A 74 -9.13 -8.67 6.35
C PRO A 74 -8.62 -8.08 5.02
N ALA A 75 -8.44 -8.94 4.03
CA ALA A 75 -8.10 -8.52 2.65
C ALA A 75 -9.11 -7.51 2.10
N GLY A 76 -8.65 -6.52 1.34
CA GLY A 76 -9.44 -5.42 0.79
C GLY A 76 -9.73 -4.28 1.79
N PHE A 77 -9.18 -4.33 3.00
CA PHE A 77 -9.40 -3.32 4.04
C PHE A 77 -8.11 -2.67 4.52
N GLY A 78 -8.26 -1.43 4.96
CA GLY A 78 -7.19 -0.66 5.58
C GLY A 78 -7.67 0.11 6.81
N VAL A 79 -6.72 0.60 7.59
CA VAL A 79 -6.96 1.43 8.77
C VAL A 79 -5.79 2.38 9.01
N VAL A 80 -6.09 3.57 9.53
CA VAL A 80 -5.11 4.51 10.05
C VAL A 80 -5.26 4.58 11.57
N ALA A 81 -4.23 4.19 12.30
CA ALA A 81 -4.16 4.28 13.75
C ALA A 81 -3.37 5.53 14.14
N LYS A 82 -3.96 6.39 14.97
CA LYS A 82 -3.28 7.55 15.55
C LYS A 82 -2.69 7.18 16.90
N ALA A 83 -1.55 7.78 17.24
CA ALA A 83 -0.91 7.61 18.53
C ALA A 83 -1.86 8.03 19.67
N GLY A 84 -1.96 7.22 20.73
CA GLY A 84 -2.78 7.49 21.89
C GLY A 84 -4.30 7.43 21.68
N ALA A 85 -4.78 7.10 20.47
CA ALA A 85 -6.20 6.97 20.16
C ALA A 85 -6.59 5.51 19.89
N GLN A 86 -7.86 5.16 20.11
CA GLN A 86 -8.36 3.85 19.73
C GLN A 86 -8.24 3.66 18.20
N ILE A 87 -7.90 2.43 17.79
CA ILE A 87 -7.86 2.07 16.37
C ILE A 87 -9.30 2.04 15.85
N PRO A 88 -9.63 2.82 14.81
CA PRO A 88 -10.98 2.82 14.26
C PRO A 88 -11.32 1.51 13.54
N ALA A 89 -12.57 1.33 13.16
CA ALA A 89 -12.97 0.19 12.34
C ALA A 89 -12.27 0.23 10.98
N PRO A 90 -11.79 -0.93 10.48
CA PRO A 90 -11.25 -1.02 9.13
C PRO A 90 -12.26 -0.59 8.08
N ARG A 91 -11.79 0.08 7.02
CA ARG A 91 -12.60 0.49 5.87
C ARG A 91 -12.13 -0.18 4.61
N ALA A 92 -13.04 -0.37 3.67
CA ALA A 92 -12.71 -0.92 2.36
C ALA A 92 -11.74 0.02 1.61
N LEU A 93 -10.71 -0.55 1.00
CA LEU A 93 -9.81 0.14 0.09
C LEU A 93 -10.56 0.52 -1.19
N LEU A 94 -10.16 1.62 -1.82
CA LEU A 94 -10.70 1.99 -3.11
C LEU A 94 -10.24 1.00 -4.20
N PRO A 95 -11.04 0.76 -5.23
CA PRO A 95 -10.60 -0.05 -6.36
C PRO A 95 -9.49 0.67 -7.13
N ALA A 96 -8.65 -0.10 -7.80
CA ALA A 96 -7.70 0.48 -8.75
C ALA A 96 -8.48 1.11 -9.93
N PRO A 97 -8.01 2.23 -10.51
CA PRO A 97 -8.58 2.74 -11.74
C PRO A 97 -8.37 1.75 -12.89
N SER A 98 -9.32 1.67 -13.84
CA SER A 98 -9.11 0.90 -15.06
C SER A 98 -8.02 1.55 -15.92
N LEU A 99 -7.14 0.70 -16.47
CA LEU A 99 -6.11 1.09 -17.43
C LEU A 99 -6.34 0.45 -18.82
N ASP A 100 -7.51 -0.14 -19.04
CA ASP A 100 -7.83 -0.92 -20.24
C ASP A 100 -7.85 -0.07 -21.52
N GLU A 101 -8.10 1.23 -21.40
CA GLU A 101 -8.12 2.18 -22.51
C GLU A 101 -6.71 2.72 -22.87
N LEU A 102 -5.68 2.38 -22.09
CA LEU A 102 -4.33 2.82 -22.39
C LEU A 102 -3.76 1.99 -23.57
N PRO A 103 -3.07 2.63 -24.51
CA PRO A 103 -2.40 1.89 -25.58
C PRO A 103 -1.28 1.02 -24.98
N PRO A 104 -1.05 -0.19 -25.53
CA PRO A 104 -0.03 -1.11 -25.00
C PRO A 104 1.40 -0.63 -25.29
N VAL A 105 1.58 0.31 -26.21
CA VAL A 105 2.87 0.87 -26.61
C VAL A 105 2.80 2.39 -26.61
N PHE A 106 3.80 3.01 -26.01
CA PHE A 106 4.00 4.46 -26.01
C PHE A 106 5.33 4.79 -26.68
N GLU A 107 5.29 5.58 -27.75
CA GLU A 107 6.46 5.99 -28.53
C GLU A 107 6.99 7.39 -28.14
N ARG A 108 6.55 7.93 -27.02
CA ARG A 108 6.92 9.28 -26.57
C ARG A 108 7.79 9.23 -25.33
N VAL A 109 8.79 10.09 -25.27
CA VAL A 109 9.72 10.27 -24.14
C VAL A 109 8.99 10.69 -22.85
N ALA A 110 7.89 11.41 -22.97
CA ALA A 110 7.02 11.75 -21.85
C ALA A 110 5.76 10.87 -21.88
N LEU A 111 5.61 9.99 -20.92
CA LEU A 111 4.37 9.25 -20.71
C LEU A 111 3.34 10.17 -20.05
N ASP A 112 2.20 10.33 -20.70
CA ASP A 112 1.03 11.04 -20.18
C ASP A 112 -0.17 10.10 -20.28
N LEU A 113 -0.58 9.56 -19.15
CA LEU A 113 -1.46 8.40 -19.03
C LEU A 113 -2.75 8.82 -18.31
N PRO A 114 -3.77 9.30 -19.04
CA PRO A 114 -5.08 9.55 -18.46
C PRO A 114 -5.80 8.22 -18.19
N PHE A 115 -6.57 8.18 -17.11
CA PHE A 115 -7.42 7.03 -16.76
C PHE A 115 -8.73 7.53 -16.13
N PRO A 116 -9.79 6.71 -16.08
CA PRO A 116 -11.06 7.08 -15.47
C PRO A 116 -10.88 7.40 -13.97
N PRO A 117 -11.54 8.44 -13.43
CA PRO A 117 -11.49 8.74 -12.02
C PRO A 117 -12.19 7.65 -11.20
N VAL A 118 -11.68 7.42 -10.00
CA VAL A 118 -12.29 6.52 -9.01
C VAL A 118 -13.07 7.36 -8.00
N ASP A 119 -14.30 6.95 -7.70
CA ASP A 119 -15.14 7.64 -6.71
C ASP A 119 -14.44 7.70 -5.34
N LYS A 120 -14.52 8.85 -4.68
CA LYS A 120 -13.87 9.15 -3.39
C LYS A 120 -12.35 9.16 -3.39
N ALA A 121 -11.70 8.96 -4.53
CA ALA A 121 -10.26 9.14 -4.63
C ALA A 121 -9.91 10.63 -4.60
N VAL A 122 -8.94 11.00 -3.77
CA VAL A 122 -8.37 12.36 -3.71
C VAL A 122 -7.01 12.45 -4.38
N ALA A 123 -6.37 11.30 -4.60
CA ALA A 123 -5.10 11.21 -5.30
C ALA A 123 -4.91 9.80 -5.89
N TYR A 124 -3.85 9.64 -6.68
CA TYR A 124 -3.48 8.38 -7.32
C TYR A 124 -1.98 8.17 -7.19
N ARG A 125 -1.57 6.99 -6.74
CA ARG A 125 -0.18 6.58 -6.77
C ARG A 125 0.07 5.75 -8.02
N ALA A 126 0.95 6.21 -8.88
CA ALA A 126 1.41 5.45 -10.03
C ALA A 126 2.84 4.96 -9.79
N GLN A 127 3.09 3.71 -10.16
CA GLN A 127 4.39 3.05 -10.07
C GLN A 127 4.73 2.40 -11.39
N VAL A 128 5.98 2.53 -11.79
CA VAL A 128 6.55 1.88 -12.97
C VAL A 128 7.62 0.89 -12.50
N ALA A 129 7.53 -0.34 -12.94
CA ALA A 129 8.44 -1.41 -12.56
C ALA A 129 8.93 -2.20 -13.79
N ARG A 130 10.06 -2.93 -13.63
CA ARG A 130 10.59 -3.84 -14.63
C ARG A 130 10.10 -5.27 -14.49
N ASP A 131 9.46 -5.62 -13.37
CA ASP A 131 8.97 -6.96 -13.08
C ASP A 131 7.50 -6.95 -12.65
N GLU A 132 6.79 -8.06 -12.91
CA GLU A 132 5.36 -8.23 -12.61
C GLU A 132 5.03 -8.17 -11.12
N GLN A 133 5.97 -8.50 -10.28
CA GLN A 133 5.81 -8.48 -8.83
C GLN A 133 6.03 -7.08 -8.22
N PHE A 134 6.47 -6.10 -9.04
CA PHE A 134 6.83 -4.75 -8.60
C PHE A 134 7.92 -4.73 -7.52
N ASN A 135 8.91 -5.61 -7.62
CA ASN A 135 10.11 -5.61 -6.78
C ASN A 135 11.15 -4.61 -7.29
N ASP A 136 11.29 -4.44 -8.62
CA ASP A 136 12.17 -3.45 -9.25
C ASP A 136 11.36 -2.23 -9.71
N VAL A 137 10.89 -1.45 -8.76
CA VAL A 137 10.18 -0.19 -9.02
C VAL A 137 11.17 0.91 -9.35
N ILE A 138 11.13 1.40 -10.59
CA ILE A 138 12.04 2.43 -11.09
C ILE A 138 11.50 3.86 -10.97
N ALA A 139 10.17 4.01 -10.86
CA ALA A 139 9.54 5.29 -10.66
C ALA A 139 8.27 5.16 -9.81
N THR A 140 8.08 6.11 -8.90
CA THR A 140 6.86 6.25 -8.10
C THR A 140 6.49 7.73 -8.02
N ALA A 141 5.23 8.05 -8.30
CA ALA A 141 4.71 9.40 -8.16
C ALA A 141 3.26 9.39 -7.66
N VAL A 142 2.85 10.47 -7.01
CA VAL A 142 1.47 10.70 -6.56
C VAL A 142 0.92 11.90 -7.31
N PHE A 143 -0.28 11.75 -7.85
CA PHE A 143 -0.99 12.75 -8.64
C PHE A 143 -2.35 13.02 -8.02
N THR A 144 -2.78 14.28 -8.01
CA THR A 144 -4.10 14.71 -7.51
C THR A 144 -5.18 14.70 -8.60
N THR A 145 -4.80 14.35 -9.82
CA THR A 145 -5.71 14.19 -10.96
C THR A 145 -5.64 12.76 -11.49
N PRO A 146 -6.67 12.24 -12.18
CA PRO A 146 -6.67 10.89 -12.76
C PRO A 146 -5.79 10.81 -14.01
N ARG A 147 -4.51 11.12 -13.84
CA ARG A 147 -3.50 11.17 -14.89
C ARG A 147 -2.11 10.97 -14.30
N ALA A 148 -1.38 10.00 -14.79
CA ALA A 148 0.00 9.77 -14.40
C ALA A 148 0.96 10.35 -15.45
N ARG A 149 2.02 11.03 -15.02
CA ARG A 149 3.06 11.59 -15.87
C ARG A 149 4.44 11.13 -15.44
N PHE A 150 5.20 10.61 -16.42
CA PHE A 150 6.60 10.26 -16.23
C PHE A 150 7.44 10.81 -17.40
N THR A 151 8.44 11.62 -17.09
CA THR A 151 9.19 12.37 -18.12
C THR A 151 10.59 11.82 -18.40
N ASN A 152 11.13 10.97 -17.55
CA ASN A 152 12.53 10.53 -17.60
C ASN A 152 12.68 9.01 -17.47
N LEU A 153 11.77 8.25 -18.11
CA LEU A 153 11.95 6.80 -18.19
C LEU A 153 12.89 6.49 -19.34
N PRO A 154 13.95 5.67 -19.15
CA PRO A 154 14.75 5.13 -20.24
C PRO A 154 13.91 4.32 -21.21
N ASP A 155 14.41 4.10 -22.42
CA ASP A 155 13.77 3.19 -23.36
C ASP A 155 13.73 1.77 -22.78
N GLY A 156 12.60 1.09 -22.89
CA GLY A 156 12.43 -0.25 -22.33
C GLY A 156 10.98 -0.71 -22.27
N SER A 157 10.80 -1.91 -21.78
CA SER A 157 9.48 -2.48 -21.45
C SER A 157 9.23 -2.36 -19.97
N TYR A 158 8.08 -1.85 -19.59
CA TYR A 158 7.73 -1.55 -18.21
C TYR A 158 6.30 -1.96 -17.91
N LEU A 159 6.04 -2.18 -16.65
CA LEU A 159 4.71 -2.40 -16.11
C LEU A 159 4.28 -1.18 -15.32
N LEU A 160 3.03 -0.76 -15.52
CA LEU A 160 2.41 0.35 -14.81
C LEU A 160 1.39 -0.21 -13.83
N ARG A 161 1.44 0.30 -12.61
CA ARG A 161 0.40 0.07 -11.59
C ARG A 161 -0.09 1.42 -11.06
N VAL A 162 -1.41 1.59 -11.00
CA VAL A 162 -2.02 2.78 -10.42
C VAL A 162 -2.96 2.36 -9.29
N ARG A 163 -2.92 3.08 -8.18
CA ARG A 163 -3.80 2.90 -7.02
C ARG A 163 -4.52 4.20 -6.73
N ALA A 164 -5.79 4.13 -6.37
CA ALA A 164 -6.55 5.27 -5.89
C ALA A 164 -6.30 5.46 -4.40
N ILE A 165 -6.13 6.70 -3.97
CA ILE A 165 -5.86 7.09 -2.59
C ILE A 165 -7.07 7.83 -2.05
N ASP A 166 -7.61 7.40 -0.91
CA ASP A 166 -8.72 8.06 -0.24
C ASP A 166 -8.26 9.28 0.61
N ALA A 167 -9.20 9.99 1.20
CA ALA A 167 -8.94 11.17 2.03
C ALA A 167 -8.11 10.90 3.30
N GLU A 168 -7.98 9.65 3.72
CA GLU A 168 -7.12 9.24 4.86
C GLU A 168 -5.76 8.70 4.41
N GLY A 169 -5.52 8.61 3.11
CA GLY A 169 -4.26 8.15 2.53
C GLY A 169 -4.16 6.64 2.37
N LEU A 170 -5.28 5.91 2.48
CA LEU A 170 -5.36 4.48 2.18
C LEU A 170 -5.49 4.26 0.66
N GLU A 171 -4.84 3.19 0.13
CA GLU A 171 -4.79 2.90 -1.30
C GLU A 171 -4.95 1.41 -1.65
#